data_37832ba8cf5ca853668391cba1fa6349
#
_entry.id   37832ba8cf5ca853668391cba1fa6349
#
_cell.length_a   1.000
_cell.length_b   1.000
_cell.length_c   1.000
_cell.angle_alpha   90.00
_cell.angle_beta   90.00
_cell.angle_gamma   90.00
#
_symmetry.space_group_name_H-M   'P 1'
#
loop_
_entity.id
_entity.type
_entity.pdbx_description
1 polymer ?
#
loop_
_entity_poly.entity_id
_entity_poly.type
_entity_poly.pdbx_seq_one_letter_code
_entity_poly.pdbx_strand_id
1 'polypeptide(L)'
;MSSGYLLDTSVLSMLAPGRPAPEDRLTAWLRAHDDHLYISAVTIAEIEQGICKLRRAGGAERAEALAQWLGALLAEGAARILPLDAAVGRVAGRLSDEATAVGRHPGFPDVAIVATAVAHDLVVVTGNGRHFAALGVVFIDPSEELPRR
;
A
#
# COMPACT_ATOMS: atom_id res chain seq x y z
N MET A 1 -20.18 1.81 5.25
CA MET A 1 -19.37 0.58 5.26
C MET A 1 -18.28 0.71 4.19
N SER A 2 -17.07 0.28 4.50
CA SER A 2 -15.99 0.31 3.51
C SER A 2 -16.20 -0.76 2.43
N SER A 3 -15.73 -0.46 1.22
CA SER A 3 -15.81 -1.39 0.08
C SER A 3 -14.71 -2.47 0.11
N GLY A 4 -13.75 -2.34 1.00
CA GLY A 4 -12.62 -3.26 1.12
C GLY A 4 -11.41 -2.60 1.77
N TYR A 5 -10.23 -3.12 1.46
CA TYR A 5 -8.97 -2.73 2.09
C TYR A 5 -7.93 -2.36 1.05
N LEU A 6 -7.17 -1.30 1.33
CA LEU A 6 -6.02 -0.90 0.53
C LEU A 6 -4.74 -1.29 1.27
N LEU A 7 -3.96 -2.18 0.69
CA LEU A 7 -2.68 -2.59 1.26
C LEU A 7 -1.63 -1.52 0.97
N ASP A 8 -1.06 -0.96 2.03
CA ASP A 8 0.09 -0.08 1.93
C ASP A 8 1.34 -0.85 1.49
N THR A 9 2.31 -0.15 0.95
CA THR A 9 3.58 -0.71 0.49
C THR A 9 4.28 -1.53 1.57
N SER A 10 4.23 -1.11 2.84
CA SER A 10 4.84 -1.85 3.96
C SER A 10 4.24 -3.25 4.13
N VAL A 11 2.92 -3.39 4.00
CA VAL A 11 2.24 -4.68 4.12
C VAL A 11 2.46 -5.55 2.89
N LEU A 12 2.34 -4.98 1.69
CA LEU A 12 2.58 -5.72 0.46
C LEU A 12 4.01 -6.24 0.40
N SER A 13 4.98 -5.45 0.84
CA SER A 13 6.40 -5.84 0.88
C SER A 13 6.68 -7.02 1.81
N MET A 14 5.85 -7.24 2.83
CA MET A 14 5.96 -8.43 3.70
C MET A 14 5.72 -9.73 2.93
N LEU A 15 4.99 -9.67 1.82
CA LEU A 15 4.65 -10.82 0.98
C LEU A 15 5.70 -11.10 -0.09
N ALA A 16 6.71 -10.22 -0.24
CA ALA A 16 7.74 -10.33 -1.26
C ALA A 16 8.69 -11.50 -0.99
N PRO A 17 9.25 -12.13 -2.04
CA PRO A 17 10.22 -13.20 -1.87
C PRO A 17 11.50 -12.71 -1.17
N GLY A 18 12.17 -13.60 -0.44
CA GLY A 18 13.42 -13.29 0.28
C GLY A 18 13.24 -12.63 1.63
N ARG A 19 12.01 -12.46 2.09
CA ARG A 19 11.68 -12.01 3.45
C ARG A 19 11.13 -13.14 4.29
N PRO A 20 11.22 -13.06 5.63
CA PRO A 20 10.53 -14.01 6.49
C PRO A 20 9.03 -14.03 6.15
N ALA A 21 8.43 -15.22 6.18
CA ALA A 21 6.98 -15.33 5.96
C ALA A 21 6.22 -14.51 7.01
N PRO A 22 5.15 -13.80 6.63
CA PRO A 22 4.32 -13.09 7.59
C PRO A 22 3.65 -14.09 8.56
N GLU A 23 3.18 -13.58 9.70
CA GLU A 23 2.47 -14.39 10.68
C GLU A 23 1.28 -15.13 10.04
N ASP A 24 1.01 -16.35 10.49
CA ASP A 24 -0.08 -17.18 9.98
C ASP A 24 -1.44 -16.47 10.06
N ARG A 25 -1.65 -15.69 11.10
CA ARG A 25 -2.86 -14.90 11.29
C ARG A 25 -3.06 -13.87 10.18
N LEU A 26 -2.01 -13.16 9.81
CA LEU A 26 -2.05 -12.19 8.71
C LEU A 26 -2.29 -12.88 7.37
N THR A 27 -1.58 -13.96 7.11
CA THR A 27 -1.73 -14.74 5.87
C THR A 27 -3.16 -15.26 5.73
N ALA A 28 -3.74 -15.80 6.80
CA ALA A 28 -5.11 -16.29 6.80
C ALA A 28 -6.12 -15.16 6.56
N TRP A 29 -5.90 -14.00 7.18
CA TRP A 29 -6.75 -12.83 7.00
C TRP A 29 -6.72 -12.33 5.55
N LEU A 30 -5.53 -12.21 4.96
CA LEU A 30 -5.36 -11.79 3.57
C LEU A 30 -6.07 -12.73 2.60
N ARG A 31 -5.95 -14.05 2.81
CA ARG A 31 -6.65 -15.05 1.98
C ARG A 31 -8.16 -14.94 2.11
N ALA A 32 -8.66 -14.74 3.33
CA ALA A 32 -10.10 -14.61 3.58
C ALA A 32 -10.70 -13.36 2.94
N HIS A 33 -9.90 -12.32 2.70
CA HIS A 33 -10.34 -11.04 2.14
C HIS A 33 -9.79 -10.78 0.73
N ASP A 34 -9.24 -11.78 0.06
CA ASP A 34 -8.55 -11.63 -1.22
C ASP A 34 -9.35 -10.83 -2.27
N ASP A 35 -10.64 -11.07 -2.36
CA ASP A 35 -11.53 -10.37 -3.30
C ASP A 35 -11.76 -8.88 -2.95
N HIS A 36 -11.37 -8.46 -1.77
CA HIS A 36 -11.56 -7.10 -1.26
C HIS A 36 -10.25 -6.36 -0.98
N LEU A 37 -9.14 -6.89 -1.48
CA LEU A 37 -7.82 -6.27 -1.34
C LEU A 37 -7.46 -5.49 -2.60
N TYR A 38 -7.02 -4.25 -2.39
CA TYR A 38 -6.64 -3.32 -3.46
C TYR A 38 -5.25 -2.77 -3.20
N ILE A 39 -4.61 -2.29 -4.25
CA ILE A 39 -3.27 -1.72 -4.23
C ILE A 39 -3.28 -0.42 -5.02
N SER A 40 -2.59 0.60 -4.54
CA SER A 40 -2.39 1.85 -5.27
C SER A 40 -1.31 1.70 -6.34
N ALA A 41 -1.50 2.34 -7.48
CA ALA A 41 -0.45 2.47 -8.49
C ALA A 41 0.84 3.11 -7.93
N VAL A 42 0.72 3.96 -6.90
CA VAL A 42 1.87 4.56 -6.20
C VAL A 42 2.69 3.50 -5.48
N THR A 43 2.05 2.49 -4.90
CA THR A 43 2.74 1.34 -4.30
C THR A 43 3.55 0.59 -5.35
N ILE A 44 3.02 0.41 -6.55
CA ILE A 44 3.75 -0.20 -7.66
C ILE A 44 5.00 0.63 -8.00
N ALA A 45 4.87 1.95 -8.04
CA ALA A 45 6.01 2.86 -8.30
C ALA A 45 7.09 2.73 -7.21
N GLU A 46 6.71 2.65 -5.96
CA GLU A 46 7.65 2.49 -4.84
C GLU A 46 8.40 1.14 -4.92
N ILE A 47 7.70 0.07 -5.23
CA ILE A 47 8.31 -1.26 -5.38
C ILE A 47 9.26 -1.28 -6.58
N GLU A 48 8.85 -0.77 -7.72
CA GLU A 48 9.70 -0.70 -8.92
C GLU A 48 10.96 0.12 -8.66
N GLN A 49 10.83 1.27 -8.00
CA GLN A 49 11.99 2.08 -7.59
C GLN A 49 12.94 1.30 -6.69
N GLY A 50 12.41 0.54 -5.73
CA GLY A 50 13.21 -0.32 -4.86
C GLY A 50 13.95 -1.40 -5.62
N ILE A 51 13.32 -2.03 -6.60
CA ILE A 51 13.95 -3.03 -7.48
C ILE A 51 15.10 -2.41 -8.27
N CYS A 52 14.89 -1.27 -8.90
CA CYS A 52 15.92 -0.56 -9.67
C CYS A 52 17.10 -0.15 -8.79
N LYS A 53 16.81 0.36 -7.59
CA LYS A 53 17.84 0.74 -6.62
C LYS A 53 18.69 -0.46 -6.19
N LEU A 54 18.04 -1.59 -5.93
CA LEU A 54 18.73 -2.81 -5.54
C LEU A 54 19.63 -3.33 -6.67
N ARG A 55 19.15 -3.27 -7.91
CA ARG A 55 19.93 -3.67 -9.09
C ARG A 55 21.19 -2.80 -9.26
N ARG A 56 21.05 -1.48 -9.09
CA ARG A 56 22.21 -0.55 -9.13
C ARG A 56 23.22 -0.81 -8.01
N ALA A 57 22.76 -1.27 -6.86
CA ALA A 57 23.62 -1.59 -5.71
C ALA A 57 24.30 -2.95 -5.81
N GLY A 58 24.12 -3.69 -6.91
CA GLY A 58 24.74 -4.99 -7.15
C GLY A 58 23.91 -6.20 -6.73
N GLY A 59 22.68 -6.00 -6.26
CA GLY A 59 21.75 -7.06 -5.86
C GLY A 59 20.92 -7.62 -7.03
N ALA A 60 21.56 -7.93 -8.15
CA ALA A 60 20.87 -8.32 -9.39
C ALA A 60 19.98 -9.55 -9.24
N GLU A 61 20.41 -10.57 -8.53
CA GLU A 61 19.64 -11.80 -8.33
C GLU A 61 18.37 -11.55 -7.52
N ARG A 62 18.49 -10.83 -6.42
CA ARG A 62 17.34 -10.46 -5.59
C ARG A 62 16.40 -9.50 -6.33
N ALA A 63 16.96 -8.55 -7.07
CA ALA A 63 16.17 -7.62 -7.88
C ALA A 63 15.34 -8.37 -8.93
N GLU A 64 15.92 -9.39 -9.57
CA GLU A 64 15.21 -10.23 -10.54
C GLU A 64 14.07 -11.03 -9.90
N ALA A 65 14.29 -11.62 -8.73
CA ALA A 65 13.25 -12.32 -8.00
C ALA A 65 12.07 -11.39 -7.64
N LEU A 66 12.37 -10.18 -7.18
CA LEU A 66 11.35 -9.16 -6.89
C LEU A 66 10.63 -8.69 -8.15
N ALA A 67 11.34 -8.53 -9.27
CA ALA A 67 10.74 -8.15 -10.56
C ALA A 67 9.77 -9.21 -11.07
N GLN A 68 10.11 -10.49 -10.93
CA GLN A 68 9.22 -11.60 -11.31
C GLN A 68 7.98 -11.63 -10.41
N TRP A 69 8.15 -11.46 -9.11
CA TRP A 69 7.02 -11.38 -8.17
C TRP A 69 6.10 -10.22 -8.50
N LEU A 70 6.65 -9.03 -8.76
CA LEU A 70 5.86 -7.87 -9.15
C LEU A 70 5.12 -8.11 -10.47
N GLY A 71 5.78 -8.72 -11.46
CA GLY A 71 5.16 -9.06 -12.74
C GLY A 71 3.96 -10.00 -12.59
N ALA A 72 4.08 -11.02 -11.73
CA ALA A 72 2.99 -11.93 -11.43
C ALA A 72 1.82 -11.21 -10.73
N LEU A 73 2.13 -10.34 -9.78
CA LEU A 73 1.14 -9.52 -9.09
C LEU A 73 0.34 -8.66 -10.06
N LEU A 74 1.02 -8.01 -11.01
CA LEU A 74 0.40 -7.17 -12.03
C LEU A 74 -0.49 -7.99 -12.98
N ALA A 75 -0.04 -9.19 -13.35
CA ALA A 75 -0.78 -10.07 -14.25
C ALA A 75 -2.06 -10.62 -13.61
N GLU A 76 -1.99 -11.01 -12.34
CA GLU A 76 -3.10 -11.65 -11.62
C GLU A 76 -4.04 -10.64 -10.99
N GLY A 77 -3.53 -9.49 -10.56
CA GLY A 77 -4.27 -8.49 -9.77
C GLY A 77 -4.60 -7.19 -10.49
N ALA A 78 -4.48 -7.12 -11.82
CA ALA A 78 -4.63 -5.88 -12.58
C ALA A 78 -5.91 -5.09 -12.28
N ALA A 79 -7.03 -5.78 -12.11
CA ALA A 79 -8.33 -5.14 -11.83
C ALA A 79 -8.42 -4.50 -10.43
N ARG A 80 -7.52 -4.86 -9.52
CA ARG A 80 -7.48 -4.33 -8.14
C ARG A 80 -6.33 -3.35 -7.90
N ILE A 81 -5.64 -2.96 -8.95
CA ILE A 81 -4.62 -1.90 -8.90
C ILE A 81 -5.31 -0.60 -9.30
N LEU A 82 -5.40 0.31 -8.33
CA LEU A 82 -6.13 1.56 -8.49
C LEU A 82 -5.21 2.68 -8.97
N PRO A 83 -5.58 3.40 -10.03
CA PRO A 83 -4.75 4.44 -10.61
C PRO A 83 -4.71 5.71 -9.76
N LEU A 84 -3.68 6.51 -9.96
CA LEU A 84 -3.62 7.89 -9.52
C LEU A 84 -4.24 8.77 -10.61
N ASP A 85 -5.56 8.77 -10.67
CA ASP A 85 -6.34 9.54 -11.64
C ASP A 85 -6.69 10.95 -11.11
N ALA A 86 -7.48 11.69 -11.88
CA ALA A 86 -7.85 13.07 -11.52
C ALA A 86 -8.65 13.12 -10.21
N ALA A 87 -9.56 12.18 -9.98
CA ALA A 87 -10.36 12.12 -8.75
C ALA A 87 -9.47 11.90 -7.52
N VAL A 88 -8.55 10.95 -7.59
CA VAL A 88 -7.56 10.69 -6.53
C VAL A 88 -6.65 11.89 -6.35
N GLY A 89 -6.18 12.51 -7.44
CA GLY A 89 -5.35 13.71 -7.41
C GLY A 89 -6.00 14.87 -6.66
N ARG A 90 -7.28 15.10 -6.86
CA ARG A 90 -8.02 16.14 -6.14
C ARG A 90 -8.12 15.85 -4.64
N VAL A 91 -8.37 14.62 -4.25
CA VAL A 91 -8.37 14.20 -2.85
C VAL A 91 -6.98 14.39 -2.24
N ALA A 92 -5.93 13.98 -2.95
CA ALA A 92 -4.54 14.14 -2.50
C ALA A 92 -4.19 15.60 -2.24
N GLY A 93 -4.60 16.52 -3.13
CA GLY A 93 -4.39 17.95 -2.96
C GLY A 93 -5.06 18.49 -1.71
N ARG A 94 -6.31 18.12 -1.46
CA ARG A 94 -7.03 18.52 -0.25
C ARG A 94 -6.40 17.99 1.03
N LEU A 95 -6.01 16.72 1.04
CA LEU A 95 -5.34 16.10 2.20
C LEU A 95 -3.99 16.76 2.51
N SER A 96 -3.21 17.08 1.47
CA SER A 96 -1.94 17.79 1.63
C SER A 96 -2.13 19.17 2.25
N ASP A 97 -3.14 19.89 1.80
CA ASP A 97 -3.45 21.23 2.35
C ASP A 97 -3.91 21.14 3.80
N GLU A 98 -4.80 20.22 4.11
CA GLU A 98 -5.27 20.00 5.50
C GLU A 98 -4.12 19.65 6.44
N ALA A 99 -3.21 18.79 6.02
CA ALA A 99 -2.03 18.43 6.81
C ALA A 99 -1.11 19.64 7.02
N THR A 100 -0.84 20.42 5.97
CA THR A 100 -0.03 21.63 6.03
C THR A 100 -0.65 22.66 6.96
N ALA A 101 -1.98 22.82 6.94
CA ALA A 101 -2.69 23.77 7.78
C ALA A 101 -2.50 23.51 9.28
N VAL A 102 -2.23 22.26 9.68
CA VAL A 102 -1.93 21.87 11.06
C VAL A 102 -0.44 21.62 11.30
N GLY A 103 0.43 22.10 10.39
CA GLY A 103 1.88 22.03 10.54
C GLY A 103 2.49 20.68 10.24
N ARG A 104 1.81 19.82 9.49
CA ARG A 104 2.29 18.50 9.11
C ARG A 104 2.67 18.45 7.64
N HIS A 105 3.72 17.70 7.31
CA HIS A 105 4.25 17.61 5.95
C HIS A 105 4.49 16.15 5.57
N PRO A 106 3.42 15.35 5.39
CA PRO A 106 3.57 13.96 4.96
C PRO A 106 4.14 13.91 3.54
N GLY A 107 4.90 12.86 3.24
CA GLY A 107 5.43 12.62 1.90
C GLY A 107 4.30 12.36 0.89
N PHE A 108 4.53 12.76 -0.37
CA PHE A 108 3.53 12.58 -1.42
C PHE A 108 3.08 11.14 -1.61
N PRO A 109 3.96 10.10 -1.55
CA PRO A 109 3.51 8.72 -1.69
C PRO A 109 2.46 8.33 -0.64
N ASP A 110 2.66 8.69 0.63
CA ASP A 110 1.69 8.40 1.69
C ASP A 110 0.37 9.13 1.46
N VAL A 111 0.43 10.41 1.08
CA VAL A 111 -0.77 11.19 0.75
C VAL A 111 -1.53 10.55 -0.40
N ALA A 112 -0.83 10.13 -1.46
CA ALA A 112 -1.45 9.51 -2.64
C ALA A 112 -2.11 8.16 -2.31
N ILE A 113 -1.50 7.36 -1.45
CA ILE A 113 -2.07 6.09 -0.99
C ILE A 113 -3.34 6.35 -0.19
N VAL A 114 -3.30 7.28 0.76
CA VAL A 114 -4.49 7.66 1.55
C VAL A 114 -5.58 8.23 0.65
N ALA A 115 -5.22 9.09 -0.29
CA ALA A 115 -6.16 9.67 -1.24
C ALA A 115 -6.87 8.60 -2.08
N THR A 116 -6.15 7.57 -2.48
CA THR A 116 -6.72 6.41 -3.19
C THR A 116 -7.74 5.70 -2.31
N ALA A 117 -7.40 5.45 -1.05
CA ALA A 117 -8.32 4.79 -0.11
C ALA A 117 -9.58 5.64 0.12
N VAL A 118 -9.44 6.95 0.33
CA VAL A 118 -10.57 7.86 0.53
C VAL A 118 -11.47 7.90 -0.70
N ALA A 119 -10.89 8.04 -1.89
CA ALA A 119 -11.65 8.13 -3.13
C ALA A 119 -12.46 6.86 -3.44
N HIS A 120 -11.99 5.70 -2.97
CA HIS A 120 -12.61 4.39 -3.21
C HIS A 120 -13.30 3.79 -1.98
N ASP A 121 -13.42 4.55 -0.89
CA ASP A 121 -14.02 4.09 0.37
C ASP A 121 -13.38 2.80 0.90
N LEU A 122 -12.05 2.79 0.98
CA LEU A 122 -11.26 1.66 1.46
C LEU A 122 -10.59 1.97 2.80
N VAL A 123 -10.38 0.93 3.59
CA VAL A 123 -9.59 1.02 4.83
C VAL A 123 -8.13 0.70 4.51
N VAL A 124 -7.21 1.56 4.95
CA VAL A 124 -5.78 1.34 4.74
C VAL A 124 -5.27 0.28 5.71
N VAL A 125 -4.52 -0.70 5.21
CA VAL A 125 -3.81 -1.69 6.01
C VAL A 125 -2.32 -1.37 5.93
N THR A 126 -1.72 -0.98 7.06
CA THR A 126 -0.33 -0.48 7.09
C THR A 126 0.40 -0.89 8.37
N GLY A 127 1.68 -1.21 8.24
CA GLY A 127 2.61 -1.35 9.37
C GLY A 127 3.21 -0.02 9.84
N ASN A 128 2.91 1.08 9.14
CA ASN A 128 3.44 2.43 9.42
C ASN A 128 2.33 3.39 9.88
N GLY A 129 1.50 2.97 10.81
CA GLY A 129 0.34 3.73 11.27
C GLY A 129 0.63 5.18 11.64
N ARG A 130 1.81 5.48 12.17
CA ARG A 130 2.22 6.85 12.53
C ARG A 130 2.17 7.82 11.35
N HIS A 131 2.58 7.37 10.17
CA HIS A 131 2.57 8.20 8.97
C HIS A 131 1.13 8.50 8.52
N PHE A 132 0.25 7.53 8.64
CA PHE A 132 -1.14 7.65 8.20
C PHE A 132 -2.05 8.34 9.23
N ALA A 133 -1.75 8.23 10.52
CA ALA A 133 -2.47 8.93 11.58
C ALA A 133 -2.45 10.45 11.37
N ALA A 134 -1.35 10.98 10.83
CA ALA A 134 -1.20 12.40 10.52
C ALA A 134 -2.19 12.89 9.45
N LEU A 135 -2.74 11.98 8.64
CA LEU A 135 -3.69 12.28 7.56
C LEU A 135 -5.14 12.06 7.95
N GLY A 136 -5.40 11.69 9.22
CA GLY A 136 -6.75 11.53 9.74
C GLY A 136 -7.54 10.39 9.11
N VAL A 137 -6.86 9.40 8.52
CA VAL A 137 -7.50 8.26 7.86
C VAL A 137 -7.68 7.09 8.83
N VAL A 138 -8.74 6.31 8.61
CA VAL A 138 -8.94 5.04 9.30
C VAL A 138 -7.95 4.02 8.74
N PHE A 139 -7.16 3.40 9.60
CA PHE A 139 -6.20 2.38 9.20
C PHE A 139 -6.22 1.19 10.16
N ILE A 140 -5.70 0.07 9.68
CA ILE A 140 -5.51 -1.16 10.45
C ILE A 140 -4.02 -1.48 10.45
N ASP A 141 -3.45 -1.72 11.63
CA ASP A 141 -2.10 -2.25 11.76
C ASP A 141 -2.19 -3.76 11.96
N PRO A 142 -1.64 -4.58 11.03
CA PRO A 142 -1.73 -6.04 11.14
C PRO A 142 -1.04 -6.63 12.37
N SER A 143 -0.10 -5.89 12.98
CA SER A 143 0.59 -6.34 14.19
C SER A 143 -0.26 -6.17 15.44
N GLU A 144 -1.28 -5.32 15.42
CA GLU A 144 -2.16 -5.05 16.55
C GLU A 144 -3.44 -5.87 16.48
N GLU A 145 -4.35 -5.52 15.60
CA GLU A 145 -5.62 -6.20 15.49
C GLU A 145 -6.09 -6.31 14.04
N LEU A 146 -6.50 -7.50 13.64
CA LEU A 146 -7.13 -7.73 12.35
C LEU A 146 -8.65 -7.84 12.55
N PRO A 147 -9.45 -7.12 11.75
CA PRO A 147 -10.89 -7.15 11.89
C PRO A 147 -11.45 -8.55 11.63
N ARG A 148 -12.38 -8.94 12.46
CA ARG A 148 -13.18 -10.12 12.20
C ARG A 148 -14.27 -9.71 11.22
N ARG A 149 -14.15 -10.14 9.98
CA ARG A 149 -15.14 -9.96 8.87
C ARG A 149 -15.96 -8.66 8.88
#